data_eb41750258b629d10d91b7582de5655d
#
_entry.id   eb41750258b629d10d91b7582de5655d
#
_cell.length_a   1.000
_cell.length_b   1.000
_cell.length_c   1.000
_cell.angle_alpha   90.00
_cell.angle_beta   90.00
_cell.angle_gamma   90.00
#
_symmetry.space_group_name_H-M   'P 1'
#
loop_
_entity.id
_entity.type
_entity.pdbx_description
1 polymer ?
#
loop_
_entity_poly.entity_id
_entity_poly.type
_entity_poly.pdbx_seq_one_letter_code
_entity_poly.pdbx_strand_id
1 'polypeptide(L)'
;MTLSPELVSQNLVVVDVTDDSYWMQRAMRLAAEGYAPLTNPALGIGIDQLLTTLSRDAYHEQGRARTIAALTIHPVTGRTEIAGRARVVTGDIHGDDESMPPIEAMTFVEPLDGWPHERANRPVSHIAEISRFVIARSCRTPEMRKSGATAWILRRLYEGCLDAMRRQRAGILYAIMPPYVIRLVTQSAIRVRLIESRFRTEDSLAARFFHEFSMYFQQSSPKLYEFPDAPASI
;
A
#
# COMPACT_ATOMS: atom_id res chain seq x y z
N MET A 1 -8.21 -10.72 -21.52
CA MET A 1 -7.41 -9.86 -22.44
C MET A 1 -6.01 -9.74 -21.83
N THR A 2 -4.97 -9.84 -22.63
CA THR A 2 -3.60 -9.67 -22.13
C THR A 2 -3.25 -8.18 -22.22
N LEU A 3 -2.87 -7.55 -21.12
CA LEU A 3 -2.38 -6.18 -21.12
C LEU A 3 -1.02 -6.14 -21.81
N SER A 4 -0.84 -5.26 -22.81
CA SER A 4 0.46 -5.01 -23.42
C SER A 4 1.17 -3.82 -22.76
N PRO A 5 2.52 -3.75 -22.83
CA PRO A 5 3.28 -2.61 -22.33
C PRO A 5 2.83 -1.26 -22.93
N GLU A 6 2.56 -1.23 -24.24
CA GLU A 6 2.12 -0.02 -24.94
C GLU A 6 0.74 0.42 -24.44
N LEU A 7 -0.18 -0.52 -24.26
CA LEU A 7 -1.51 -0.22 -23.73
C LEU A 7 -1.42 0.41 -22.35
N VAL A 8 -0.58 -0.13 -21.46
CA VAL A 8 -0.37 0.39 -20.11
C VAL A 8 0.26 1.79 -20.15
N SER A 9 1.29 2.00 -20.99
CA SER A 9 1.99 3.28 -21.03
C SER A 9 1.12 4.44 -21.54
N GLN A 10 0.19 4.16 -22.46
CA GLN A 10 -0.64 5.17 -23.12
C GLN A 10 -1.99 5.40 -22.45
N ASN A 11 -2.53 4.40 -21.76
CA ASN A 11 -3.93 4.41 -21.31
C ASN A 11 -4.08 4.11 -19.81
N LEU A 12 -3.03 4.34 -19.02
CA LEU A 12 -3.06 4.19 -17.58
C LEU A 12 -3.58 5.46 -16.92
N VAL A 13 -4.68 5.34 -16.18
CA VAL A 13 -5.22 6.40 -15.32
C VAL A 13 -5.13 5.95 -13.86
N VAL A 14 -4.91 6.90 -12.96
CA VAL A 14 -4.89 6.63 -11.52
C VAL A 14 -6.01 7.41 -10.87
N VAL A 15 -6.83 6.71 -10.10
CA VAL A 15 -8.04 7.25 -9.48
C VAL A 15 -8.13 6.83 -8.01
N ASP A 16 -8.72 7.69 -7.21
CA ASP A 16 -9.19 7.36 -5.86
C ASP A 16 -10.56 6.67 -6.00
N VAL A 17 -10.62 5.41 -5.62
CA VAL A 17 -11.81 4.56 -5.76
C VAL A 17 -12.50 4.30 -4.42
N THR A 18 -12.13 5.03 -3.39
CA THR A 18 -12.62 4.82 -2.02
C THR A 18 -14.14 4.83 -1.93
N ASP A 19 -14.77 5.77 -2.63
CA ASP A 19 -16.22 5.99 -2.60
C ASP A 19 -16.95 5.33 -3.79
N ASP A 20 -16.24 4.61 -4.66
CA ASP A 20 -16.80 3.86 -5.79
C ASP A 20 -16.89 2.37 -5.44
N SER A 21 -18.08 1.89 -5.11
CA SER A 21 -18.31 0.52 -4.66
C SER A 21 -17.85 -0.55 -5.67
N TYR A 22 -18.02 -0.30 -6.97
CA TYR A 22 -17.62 -1.25 -8.02
C TYR A 22 -16.09 -1.38 -8.10
N TRP A 23 -15.38 -0.26 -8.21
CA TRP A 23 -13.91 -0.28 -8.30
C TRP A 23 -13.27 -0.65 -6.97
N MET A 24 -13.86 -0.25 -5.84
CA MET A 24 -13.40 -0.63 -4.52
C MET A 24 -13.43 -2.15 -4.33
N GLN A 25 -14.52 -2.82 -4.69
CA GLN A 25 -14.62 -4.27 -4.62
C GLN A 25 -13.57 -4.98 -5.49
N ARG A 26 -13.33 -4.49 -6.71
CA ARG A 26 -12.30 -5.03 -7.61
C ARG A 26 -10.89 -4.79 -7.06
N ALA A 27 -10.64 -3.63 -6.48
CA ALA A 27 -9.36 -3.30 -5.82
C ALA A 27 -9.11 -4.21 -4.61
N MET A 28 -10.14 -4.49 -3.80
CA MET A 28 -10.04 -5.43 -2.68
C MET A 28 -9.76 -6.86 -3.16
N ARG A 29 -10.42 -7.30 -4.22
CA ARG A 29 -10.16 -8.61 -4.81
C ARG A 29 -8.73 -8.73 -5.31
N LEU A 30 -8.20 -7.71 -5.99
CA LEU A 30 -6.80 -7.68 -6.41
C LEU A 30 -5.84 -7.80 -5.21
N ALA A 31 -6.15 -7.12 -4.09
CA ALA A 31 -5.36 -7.24 -2.87
C ALA A 31 -5.40 -8.65 -2.31
N ALA A 32 -6.60 -9.26 -2.19
CA ALA A 32 -6.75 -10.63 -1.70
C ALA A 32 -5.99 -11.64 -2.56
N GLU A 33 -6.07 -11.53 -3.89
CA GLU A 33 -5.30 -12.35 -4.84
C GLU A 33 -3.78 -12.15 -4.70
N GLY A 34 -3.35 -10.93 -4.40
CA GLY A 34 -1.94 -10.61 -4.16
C GLY A 34 -1.39 -11.16 -2.85
N TYR A 35 -2.21 -11.18 -1.81
CA TYR A 35 -1.83 -11.64 -0.47
C TYR A 35 -2.01 -13.14 -0.25
N ALA A 36 -2.94 -13.81 -0.93
CA ALA A 36 -3.20 -15.23 -0.74
C ALA A 36 -1.94 -16.12 -0.77
N PRO A 37 -0.98 -15.92 -1.71
CA PRO A 37 0.25 -16.71 -1.72
C PRO A 37 1.20 -16.42 -0.54
N LEU A 38 0.96 -15.35 0.21
CA LEU A 38 1.81 -14.87 1.30
C LEU A 38 1.28 -15.27 2.68
N THR A 39 0.09 -15.89 2.72
CA THR A 39 -0.52 -16.42 3.94
C THR A 39 0.12 -17.73 4.37
N ASN A 40 -0.05 -18.09 5.63
CA ASN A 40 0.39 -19.37 6.17
C ASN A 40 -0.42 -20.51 5.52
N PRO A 41 0.23 -21.43 4.76
CA PRO A 41 -0.47 -22.50 4.05
C PRO A 41 -1.22 -23.44 5.00
N ALA A 42 -0.74 -23.62 6.24
CA ALA A 42 -1.37 -24.47 7.23
C ALA A 42 -2.73 -23.97 7.69
N LEU A 43 -3.04 -22.68 7.49
CA LEU A 43 -4.32 -22.10 7.87
C LEU A 43 -5.39 -22.21 6.77
N GLY A 44 -5.01 -22.54 5.54
CA GLY A 44 -5.93 -22.67 4.41
C GLY A 44 -6.70 -21.39 4.09
N ILE A 45 -6.11 -20.20 4.36
CA ILE A 45 -6.78 -18.91 4.16
C ILE A 45 -7.03 -18.69 2.67
N GLY A 46 -8.30 -18.70 2.27
CA GLY A 46 -8.72 -18.47 0.89
C GLY A 46 -8.93 -16.99 0.55
N ILE A 47 -9.09 -16.71 -0.75
CA ILE A 47 -9.33 -15.35 -1.27
C ILE A 47 -10.57 -14.71 -0.65
N ASP A 48 -11.66 -15.45 -0.49
CA ASP A 48 -12.92 -14.92 0.06
C ASP A 48 -12.79 -14.53 1.55
N GLN A 49 -12.02 -15.30 2.32
CA GLN A 49 -11.70 -14.97 3.70
C GLN A 49 -10.83 -13.70 3.78
N LEU A 50 -9.84 -13.57 2.90
CA LEU A 50 -9.03 -12.35 2.79
C LEU A 50 -9.86 -11.15 2.36
N LEU A 51 -10.78 -11.32 1.41
CA LEU A 51 -11.74 -10.27 1.02
C LEU A 51 -12.54 -9.78 2.22
N THR A 52 -13.07 -10.70 3.03
CA THR A 52 -13.83 -10.37 4.24
C THR A 52 -12.95 -9.59 5.23
N THR A 53 -11.72 -10.01 5.45
CA THR A 53 -10.77 -9.32 6.34
C THR A 53 -10.41 -7.93 5.82
N LEU A 54 -10.12 -7.81 4.53
CA LEU A 54 -9.74 -6.54 3.91
C LEU A 54 -10.91 -5.53 3.84
N SER A 55 -12.16 -6.00 3.76
CA SER A 55 -13.34 -5.14 3.73
C SER A 55 -13.70 -4.56 5.11
N ARG A 56 -13.22 -5.18 6.19
CA ARG A 56 -13.37 -4.67 7.58
C ARG A 56 -12.18 -3.79 7.97
N ASP A 57 -11.97 -2.75 7.23
CA ASP A 57 -10.85 -1.83 7.45
C ASP A 57 -11.30 -0.66 8.33
N ALA A 58 -10.95 -0.70 9.61
CA ALA A 58 -11.33 0.32 10.59
C ALA A 58 -10.85 1.73 10.19
N TYR A 59 -9.69 1.84 9.54
CA TYR A 59 -9.22 3.14 9.02
C TYR A 59 -10.11 3.68 7.89
N HIS A 60 -10.67 2.77 7.09
CA HIS A 60 -11.63 3.17 6.05
C HIS A 60 -12.96 3.61 6.67
N GLU A 61 -13.46 2.90 7.67
CA GLU A 61 -14.70 3.23 8.39
C GLU A 61 -14.59 4.61 9.08
N GLN A 62 -13.40 5.00 9.53
CA GLN A 62 -13.10 6.32 10.09
C GLN A 62 -12.82 7.39 9.03
N GLY A 63 -12.91 7.10 7.74
CA GLY A 63 -12.58 8.04 6.66
C GLY A 63 -11.09 8.37 6.52
N ARG A 64 -10.20 7.64 7.22
CA ARG A 64 -8.75 7.86 7.27
C ARG A 64 -7.97 7.08 6.21
N ALA A 65 -8.61 6.11 5.55
CA ALA A 65 -8.00 5.34 4.48
C ALA A 65 -8.58 5.71 3.12
N ARG A 66 -7.68 5.87 2.14
CA ARG A 66 -8.05 6.05 0.72
C ARG A 66 -7.46 4.91 -0.10
N THR A 67 -8.25 4.38 -1.03
CA THR A 67 -7.81 3.35 -1.96
C THR A 67 -7.56 3.94 -3.32
N ILE A 68 -6.31 3.86 -3.76
CA ILE A 68 -5.87 4.36 -5.06
C ILE A 68 -5.74 3.18 -6.01
N ALA A 69 -6.37 3.27 -7.17
CA ALA A 69 -6.31 2.25 -8.22
C ALA A 69 -5.68 2.80 -9.49
N ALA A 70 -4.83 1.99 -10.11
CA ALA A 70 -4.34 2.20 -11.47
C ALA A 70 -5.22 1.39 -12.42
N LEU A 71 -5.89 2.06 -13.34
CA LEU A 71 -6.81 1.48 -14.31
C LEU A 71 -6.22 1.63 -15.70
N THR A 72 -6.28 0.56 -16.50
CA THR A 72 -5.92 0.59 -17.91
C THR A 72 -7.18 0.55 -18.75
N ILE A 73 -7.38 1.53 -19.63
CA ILE A 73 -8.55 1.65 -20.49
C ILE A 73 -8.17 1.21 -21.90
N HIS A 74 -8.86 0.20 -22.43
CA HIS A 74 -8.62 -0.23 -23.81
C HIS A 74 -9.21 0.80 -24.79
N PRO A 75 -8.41 1.41 -25.70
CA PRO A 75 -8.81 2.56 -26.48
C PRO A 75 -9.96 2.27 -27.47
N VAL A 76 -10.06 1.02 -27.95
CA VAL A 76 -11.07 0.64 -28.94
C VAL A 76 -12.35 0.13 -28.29
N THR A 77 -12.24 -0.67 -27.23
CA THR A 77 -13.41 -1.33 -26.60
C THR A 77 -13.95 -0.59 -25.40
N GLY A 78 -13.21 0.39 -24.86
CA GLY A 78 -13.53 1.06 -23.60
C GLY A 78 -13.40 0.14 -22.35
N ARG A 79 -13.04 -1.13 -22.55
CA ARG A 79 -12.93 -2.07 -21.43
C ARG A 79 -11.82 -1.62 -20.49
N THR A 80 -12.16 -1.54 -19.20
CA THR A 80 -11.26 -1.09 -18.15
C THR A 80 -10.84 -2.27 -17.29
N GLU A 81 -9.54 -2.38 -17.02
CA GLU A 81 -8.95 -3.39 -16.15
C GLU A 81 -8.09 -2.74 -15.06
N ILE A 82 -8.09 -3.35 -13.88
CA ILE A 82 -7.25 -2.86 -12.78
C ILE A 82 -5.83 -3.39 -12.93
N ALA A 83 -4.86 -2.48 -13.08
CA ALA A 83 -3.44 -2.79 -13.22
C ALA A 83 -2.71 -2.86 -11.88
N GLY A 84 -3.23 -2.14 -10.88
CA GLY A 84 -2.67 -2.14 -9.54
C GLY A 84 -3.49 -1.32 -8.57
N ARG A 85 -3.16 -1.46 -7.28
CA ARG A 85 -3.77 -0.67 -6.21
C ARG A 85 -2.77 -0.38 -5.10
N ALA A 86 -3.05 0.66 -4.34
CA ALA A 86 -2.41 0.98 -3.07
C ALA A 86 -3.46 1.53 -2.09
N ARG A 87 -3.16 1.51 -0.80
CA ARG A 87 -3.95 2.17 0.24
C ARG A 87 -3.10 3.22 0.93
N VAL A 88 -3.65 4.41 1.13
CA VAL A 88 -3.07 5.46 1.97
C VAL A 88 -3.89 5.52 3.26
N VAL A 89 -3.22 5.43 4.40
CA VAL A 89 -3.81 5.67 5.71
C VAL A 89 -3.19 6.94 6.27
N THR A 90 -3.99 7.87 6.77
CA THR A 90 -3.50 9.09 7.41
C THR A 90 -3.68 9.04 8.91
N GLY A 91 -2.80 9.72 9.64
CA GLY A 91 -2.91 9.92 11.08
C GLY A 91 -4.23 10.59 11.45
N ASP A 92 -4.72 10.30 12.64
CA ASP A 92 -5.93 10.92 13.14
C ASP A 92 -5.69 12.41 13.42
N ILE A 93 -6.53 13.26 12.80
CA ILE A 93 -6.46 14.72 12.95
C ILE A 93 -7.06 15.15 14.31
N HIS A 94 -7.97 14.36 14.86
CA HIS A 94 -8.74 14.72 16.03
C HIS A 94 -8.33 13.96 17.29
N GLY A 95 -7.59 12.86 17.17
CA GLY A 95 -7.01 12.11 18.30
C GLY A 95 -8.02 11.47 19.24
N ASP A 96 -9.27 11.31 18.80
CA ASP A 96 -10.38 10.91 19.68
C ASP A 96 -10.44 9.41 19.96
N ASP A 97 -9.73 8.59 19.19
CA ASP A 97 -9.68 7.14 19.39
C ASP A 97 -8.27 6.68 19.81
N GLU A 98 -8.02 6.71 21.12
CA GLU A 98 -6.77 6.22 21.72
C GLU A 98 -6.56 4.70 21.55
N SER A 99 -7.62 3.95 21.18
CA SER A 99 -7.56 2.51 21.03
C SER A 99 -6.91 2.07 19.72
N MET A 100 -6.80 2.96 18.72
CA MET A 100 -6.32 2.66 17.39
C MET A 100 -5.05 3.44 17.04
N PRO A 101 -3.98 2.76 16.58
CA PRO A 101 -2.75 3.43 16.20
C PRO A 101 -2.97 4.49 15.11
N PRO A 102 -2.18 5.57 15.06
CA PRO A 102 -2.28 6.61 14.05
C PRO A 102 -2.20 6.08 12.61
N ILE A 103 -1.35 5.08 12.36
CA ILE A 103 -1.23 4.34 11.10
C ILE A 103 -1.07 2.84 11.39
N GLU A 104 -1.44 1.99 10.43
CA GLU A 104 -1.44 0.53 10.61
C GLU A 104 -0.03 -0.02 10.92
N ALA A 105 1.03 0.59 10.32
CA ALA A 105 2.41 0.21 10.57
C ALA A 105 2.80 0.25 12.07
N MET A 106 2.24 1.20 12.83
CA MET A 106 2.51 1.33 14.27
C MET A 106 1.97 0.15 15.09
N THR A 107 1.01 -0.59 14.56
CA THR A 107 0.55 -1.85 15.18
C THR A 107 1.63 -2.93 15.12
N PHE A 108 2.39 -2.99 14.04
CA PHE A 108 3.28 -4.11 13.74
C PHE A 108 4.76 -3.80 13.95
N VAL A 109 5.14 -2.53 13.86
CA VAL A 109 6.55 -2.09 13.84
C VAL A 109 6.82 -1.01 14.87
N GLU A 110 7.96 -1.14 15.53
CA GLU A 110 8.51 -0.13 16.43
C GLU A 110 9.90 0.28 15.94
N PRO A 111 10.13 1.55 15.58
CA PRO A 111 11.45 2.07 15.30
C PRO A 111 12.37 1.99 16.53
N LEU A 112 13.61 1.56 16.36
CA LEU A 112 14.56 1.38 17.48
C LEU A 112 14.86 2.68 18.21
N ASP A 113 14.87 3.78 17.45
CA ASP A 113 15.14 5.10 18.00
C ASP A 113 13.89 5.98 18.14
N GLY A 114 12.69 5.42 18.19
CA GLY A 114 11.41 6.13 18.16
C GLY A 114 11.00 6.60 16.76
N TRP A 115 9.76 6.99 16.61
CA TRP A 115 9.24 7.46 15.32
C TRP A 115 9.86 8.82 14.96
N PRO A 116 10.38 9.01 13.73
CA PRO A 116 11.05 10.27 13.36
C PRO A 116 10.19 11.52 13.50
N HIS A 117 8.88 11.41 13.29
CA HIS A 117 7.96 12.55 13.46
C HIS A 117 7.84 13.01 14.92
N GLU A 118 7.94 12.11 15.91
CA GLU A 118 7.92 12.47 17.34
C GLU A 118 9.15 13.30 17.70
N ARG A 119 10.32 12.92 17.16
CA ARG A 119 11.56 13.70 17.35
C ARG A 119 11.51 15.07 16.67
N ALA A 120 10.82 15.17 15.56
CA ALA A 120 10.64 16.43 14.84
C ALA A 120 9.55 17.32 15.46
N ASN A 121 8.94 16.91 16.55
CA ASN A 121 7.80 17.62 17.20
C ASN A 121 6.63 17.87 16.22
N ARG A 122 6.40 16.91 15.30
CA ARG A 122 5.33 17.02 14.30
C ARG A 122 4.08 16.31 14.77
N PRO A 123 2.89 16.91 14.58
CA PRO A 123 1.63 16.28 14.91
C PRO A 123 1.43 14.95 14.19
N VAL A 124 0.82 13.98 14.86
CA VAL A 124 0.45 12.67 14.30
C VAL A 124 -0.44 12.82 13.06
N SER A 125 -1.29 13.84 13.01
CA SER A 125 -2.12 14.20 11.86
C SER A 125 -1.35 14.49 10.57
N HIS A 126 -0.04 14.73 10.66
CA HIS A 126 0.81 14.98 9.50
C HIS A 126 1.49 13.73 8.94
N ILE A 127 1.21 12.55 9.48
CA ILE A 127 1.78 11.29 8.99
C ILE A 127 0.79 10.52 8.11
N ALA A 128 1.34 9.77 7.18
CA ALA A 128 0.60 8.83 6.35
C ALA A 128 1.39 7.52 6.18
N GLU A 129 0.68 6.49 5.79
CA GLU A 129 1.24 5.20 5.41
C GLU A 129 0.74 4.79 4.04
N ILE A 130 1.64 4.30 3.18
CA ILE A 130 1.26 3.50 2.02
C ILE A 130 1.31 2.03 2.42
N SER A 131 0.18 1.36 2.29
CA SER A 131 0.05 -0.07 2.56
C SER A 131 -0.74 -0.78 1.47
N ARG A 132 -0.81 -2.10 1.58
CA ARG A 132 -1.59 -2.97 0.68
C ARG A 132 -1.32 -2.69 -0.80
N PHE A 133 -0.04 -2.45 -1.14
CA PHE A 133 0.41 -2.16 -2.50
C PHE A 133 0.47 -3.45 -3.30
N VAL A 134 -0.33 -3.54 -4.37
CA VAL A 134 -0.39 -4.72 -5.24
C VAL A 134 -0.45 -4.30 -6.70
N ILE A 135 0.39 -4.90 -7.53
CA ILE A 135 0.30 -4.81 -9.00
C ILE A 135 -0.31 -6.12 -9.51
N ALA A 136 -1.26 -6.03 -10.44
CA ALA A 136 -1.94 -7.18 -11.02
C ALA A 136 -0.93 -8.17 -11.64
N ARG A 137 -1.23 -9.47 -11.56
CA ARG A 137 -0.34 -10.52 -12.07
C ARG A 137 -0.04 -10.35 -13.56
N SER A 138 -1.04 -9.94 -14.35
CA SER A 138 -0.90 -9.62 -15.78
C SER A 138 0.10 -8.50 -16.06
N CYS A 139 0.33 -7.59 -15.10
CA CYS A 139 1.26 -6.48 -15.19
C CYS A 139 2.65 -6.78 -14.57
N ARG A 140 2.90 -8.03 -14.15
CA ARG A 140 4.18 -8.47 -13.57
C ARG A 140 4.91 -9.50 -14.43
N THR A 141 4.50 -9.68 -15.68
CA THR A 141 5.16 -10.61 -16.62
C THR A 141 6.60 -10.15 -16.93
N PRO A 142 7.48 -11.04 -17.43
CA PRO A 142 8.83 -10.66 -17.84
C PRO A 142 8.84 -9.52 -18.86
N GLU A 143 7.91 -9.54 -19.83
CA GLU A 143 7.77 -8.51 -20.87
C GLU A 143 7.40 -7.15 -20.26
N MET A 144 6.42 -7.11 -19.35
CA MET A 144 6.00 -5.89 -18.64
C MET A 144 7.13 -5.29 -17.79
N ARG A 145 7.94 -6.16 -17.17
CA ARG A 145 9.11 -5.71 -16.39
C ARG A 145 10.23 -5.19 -17.29
N LYS A 146 10.53 -5.91 -18.38
CA LYS A 146 11.59 -5.53 -19.33
C LYS A 146 11.27 -4.21 -20.05
N SER A 147 10.01 -3.96 -20.37
CA SER A 147 9.57 -2.70 -21.00
C SER A 147 9.50 -1.51 -20.03
N GLY A 148 9.61 -1.73 -18.72
CA GLY A 148 9.42 -0.71 -17.71
C GLY A 148 7.95 -0.44 -17.32
N ALA A 149 6.98 -1.10 -17.94
CA ALA A 149 5.56 -0.87 -17.69
C ALA A 149 5.17 -1.16 -16.22
N THR A 150 5.75 -2.21 -15.60
CA THR A 150 5.54 -2.49 -14.17
C THR A 150 6.03 -1.35 -13.28
N ALA A 151 7.21 -0.78 -13.56
CA ALA A 151 7.75 0.35 -12.82
C ALA A 151 6.92 1.62 -13.04
N TRP A 152 6.41 1.82 -14.26
CA TRP A 152 5.49 2.91 -14.60
C TRP A 152 4.19 2.86 -13.78
N ILE A 153 3.54 1.68 -13.69
CA ILE A 153 2.35 1.48 -12.86
C ILE A 153 2.66 1.82 -11.39
N LEU A 154 3.79 1.33 -10.87
CA LEU A 154 4.23 1.61 -9.50
C LEU A 154 4.38 3.11 -9.26
N ARG A 155 5.09 3.81 -10.15
CA ARG A 155 5.30 5.24 -10.08
C ARG A 155 3.99 6.02 -10.08
N ARG A 156 3.08 5.69 -11.00
CA ARG A 156 1.78 6.35 -11.11
C ARG A 156 0.89 6.13 -9.88
N LEU A 157 0.90 4.91 -9.31
CA LEU A 157 0.22 4.63 -8.05
C LEU A 157 0.82 5.44 -6.90
N TYR A 158 2.14 5.54 -6.82
CA TYR A 158 2.82 6.35 -5.81
C TYR A 158 2.43 7.83 -5.93
N GLU A 159 2.43 8.40 -7.14
CA GLU A 159 1.99 9.78 -7.39
C GLU A 159 0.53 9.98 -6.93
N GLY A 160 -0.37 9.04 -7.23
CA GLY A 160 -1.75 9.07 -6.75
C GLY A 160 -1.87 8.99 -5.22
N CYS A 161 -0.99 8.22 -4.57
CA CYS A 161 -0.91 8.17 -3.11
C CYS A 161 -0.45 9.51 -2.53
N LEU A 162 0.54 10.17 -3.15
CA LEU A 162 0.99 11.50 -2.74
C LEU A 162 -0.14 12.53 -2.87
N ASP A 163 -0.92 12.47 -3.94
CA ASP A 163 -2.05 13.39 -4.12
C ASP A 163 -3.16 13.14 -3.09
N ALA A 164 -3.44 11.89 -2.73
CA ALA A 164 -4.38 11.56 -1.65
C ALA A 164 -3.86 12.07 -0.30
N MET A 165 -2.58 11.87 -0.01
CA MET A 165 -1.91 12.35 1.19
C MET A 165 -1.97 13.89 1.30
N ARG A 166 -1.69 14.62 0.21
CA ARG A 166 -1.76 16.09 0.16
C ARG A 166 -3.18 16.59 0.47
N ARG A 167 -4.21 15.96 -0.13
CA ARG A 167 -5.61 16.30 0.15
C ARG A 167 -5.97 16.14 1.63
N GLN A 168 -5.31 15.19 2.31
CA GLN A 168 -5.48 14.94 3.74
C GLN A 168 -4.45 15.68 4.61
N ARG A 169 -3.66 16.59 4.04
CA ARG A 169 -2.65 17.44 4.74
C ARG A 169 -1.56 16.65 5.45
N ALA A 170 -1.31 15.41 5.07
CA ALA A 170 -0.18 14.64 5.59
C ALA A 170 1.12 15.02 4.87
N GLY A 171 2.23 15.13 5.61
CA GLY A 171 3.51 15.58 5.08
C GLY A 171 4.65 14.55 5.26
N ILE A 172 4.43 13.49 6.01
CA ILE A 172 5.40 12.42 6.24
C ILE A 172 4.79 11.12 5.81
N LEU A 173 5.52 10.33 5.02
CA LEU A 173 5.02 9.09 4.46
C LEU A 173 5.90 7.92 4.87
N TYR A 174 5.26 6.87 5.38
CA TYR A 174 5.89 5.62 5.74
C TYR A 174 5.35 4.45 4.92
N ALA A 175 6.12 3.38 4.81
CA ALA A 175 5.64 2.08 4.34
C ALA A 175 6.47 0.93 4.90
N ILE A 176 5.83 -0.21 5.13
CA ILE A 176 6.51 -1.48 5.36
C ILE A 176 6.62 -2.20 4.02
N MET A 177 7.84 -2.40 3.54
CA MET A 177 8.08 -2.96 2.20
C MET A 177 9.18 -4.03 2.22
N PRO A 178 9.02 -5.10 1.40
CA PRO A 178 10.10 -6.05 1.18
C PRO A 178 11.19 -5.47 0.26
N PRO A 179 12.44 -5.95 0.36
CA PRO A 179 13.58 -5.44 -0.41
C PRO A 179 13.38 -5.42 -1.94
N TYR A 180 12.63 -6.39 -2.48
CA TYR A 180 12.36 -6.41 -3.92
C TYR A 180 11.45 -5.26 -4.38
N VAL A 181 10.52 -4.81 -3.53
CA VAL A 181 9.69 -3.63 -3.83
C VAL A 181 10.55 -2.36 -3.78
N ILE A 182 11.48 -2.27 -2.82
CA ILE A 182 12.40 -1.14 -2.73
C ILE A 182 13.22 -0.97 -4.00
N ARG A 183 13.71 -2.07 -4.60
CA ARG A 183 14.43 -1.99 -5.88
C ARG A 183 13.57 -1.35 -6.98
N LEU A 184 12.28 -1.73 -7.06
CA LEU A 184 11.36 -1.15 -8.05
C LEU A 184 11.08 0.34 -7.74
N VAL A 185 10.89 0.68 -6.47
CA VAL A 185 10.66 2.05 -6.01
C VAL A 185 11.85 2.94 -6.37
N THR A 186 13.07 2.52 -6.06
CA THR A 186 14.30 3.29 -6.36
C THR A 186 14.59 3.38 -7.87
N GLN A 187 14.30 2.32 -8.64
CA GLN A 187 14.35 2.37 -10.11
C GLN A 187 13.36 3.36 -10.71
N SER A 188 12.29 3.68 -10.00
CA SER A 188 11.29 4.68 -10.40
C SER A 188 11.67 6.11 -9.97
N ALA A 189 12.93 6.35 -9.56
CA ALA A 189 13.45 7.62 -9.05
C ALA A 189 12.72 8.15 -7.80
N ILE A 190 12.11 7.26 -7.02
CA ILE A 190 11.49 7.58 -5.73
C ILE A 190 12.53 7.36 -4.63
N ARG A 191 12.80 8.38 -3.84
CA ARG A 191 13.72 8.28 -2.71
C ARG A 191 13.05 7.62 -1.51
N VAL A 192 13.80 6.74 -0.85
CA VAL A 192 13.35 6.07 0.39
C VAL A 192 14.50 6.06 1.40
N ARG A 193 14.17 6.18 2.66
CA ARG A 193 15.09 6.06 3.78
C ARG A 193 14.68 4.86 4.63
N LEU A 194 15.61 3.93 4.87
CA LEU A 194 15.41 2.83 5.80
C LEU A 194 15.30 3.39 7.23
N ILE A 195 14.30 2.93 7.96
CA ILE A 195 14.15 3.17 9.39
C ILE A 195 14.49 1.87 10.12
N GLU A 196 15.52 1.92 10.95
CA GLU A 196 15.86 0.78 11.81
C GLU A 196 14.72 0.51 12.79
N SER A 197 14.22 -0.71 12.76
CA SER A 197 12.98 -1.05 13.44
C SER A 197 12.92 -2.53 13.78
N ARG A 198 12.12 -2.88 14.78
CA ARG A 198 11.77 -4.25 15.12
C ARG A 198 10.28 -4.48 14.96
N PHE A 199 9.88 -5.72 14.73
CA PHE A 199 8.47 -6.11 14.73
C PHE A 199 8.00 -6.35 16.17
N ARG A 200 6.78 -5.91 16.48
CA ARG A 200 6.09 -6.10 17.76
C ARG A 200 5.50 -7.51 17.81
N THR A 201 6.30 -8.52 18.15
CA THR A 201 5.84 -9.91 18.20
C THR A 201 5.07 -10.28 19.47
N GLU A 202 5.15 -9.43 20.50
CA GLU A 202 4.51 -9.64 21.80
C GLU A 202 3.06 -9.13 21.85
N ASP A 203 2.69 -8.24 20.94
CA ASP A 203 1.32 -7.75 20.79
C ASP A 203 0.42 -8.83 20.19
N SER A 204 -0.76 -9.08 20.78
CA SER A 204 -1.67 -10.16 20.34
C SER A 204 -2.16 -9.98 18.90
N LEU A 205 -2.41 -8.74 18.47
CA LEU A 205 -2.82 -8.43 17.10
C LEU A 205 -1.66 -8.61 16.12
N ALA A 206 -0.48 -8.11 16.48
CA ALA A 206 0.73 -8.30 15.70
C ALA A 206 1.10 -9.78 15.60
N ALA A 207 1.09 -10.52 16.71
CA ALA A 207 1.37 -11.96 16.73
C ALA A 207 0.42 -12.76 15.82
N ARG A 208 -0.87 -12.43 15.83
CA ARG A 208 -1.85 -13.02 14.92
C ARG A 208 -1.52 -12.71 13.46
N PHE A 209 -1.21 -11.46 13.13
CA PHE A 209 -0.84 -11.06 11.77
C PHE A 209 0.43 -11.80 11.29
N PHE A 210 1.46 -11.92 12.14
CA PHE A 210 2.66 -12.68 11.83
C PHE A 210 2.37 -14.16 11.59
N HIS A 211 1.47 -14.74 12.36
CA HIS A 211 1.05 -16.13 12.16
C HIS A 211 0.28 -16.31 10.84
N GLU A 212 -0.69 -15.45 10.56
CA GLU A 212 -1.51 -15.51 9.34
C GLU A 212 -0.70 -15.23 8.07
N PHE A 213 0.26 -14.31 8.11
CA PHE A 213 1.10 -13.89 6.98
C PHE A 213 2.56 -14.36 7.10
N SER A 214 2.78 -15.53 7.71
CA SER A 214 4.12 -16.04 7.97
C SER A 214 4.99 -16.16 6.70
N MET A 215 4.43 -16.53 5.56
CA MET A 215 5.15 -16.60 4.29
C MET A 215 5.63 -15.22 3.80
N TYR A 216 4.85 -14.16 4.04
CA TYR A 216 5.27 -12.81 3.75
C TYR A 216 6.55 -12.45 4.52
N PHE A 217 6.60 -12.70 5.82
CA PHE A 217 7.77 -12.39 6.65
C PHE A 217 8.98 -13.27 6.33
N GLN A 218 8.76 -14.58 6.12
CA GLN A 218 9.85 -15.52 5.82
C GLN A 218 10.49 -15.27 4.45
N GLN A 219 9.68 -15.00 3.42
CA GLN A 219 10.18 -14.86 2.06
C GLN A 219 10.63 -13.44 1.70
N SER A 220 10.05 -12.43 2.32
CA SER A 220 10.24 -11.05 1.89
C SER A 220 11.04 -10.17 2.84
N SER A 221 11.23 -10.59 4.11
CA SER A 221 11.97 -9.80 5.12
C SER A 221 11.64 -8.30 5.05
N PRO A 222 10.37 -7.91 5.21
CA PRO A 222 9.95 -6.53 5.04
C PRO A 222 10.60 -5.63 6.08
N LYS A 223 10.81 -4.36 5.73
CA LYS A 223 11.39 -3.33 6.60
C LYS A 223 10.57 -2.05 6.53
N LEU A 224 10.70 -1.21 7.54
CA LEU A 224 10.08 0.11 7.57
C LEU A 224 10.91 1.11 6.78
N TYR A 225 10.25 1.90 5.95
CA TYR A 225 10.85 2.97 5.17
C TYR A 225 10.06 4.26 5.32
N GLU A 226 10.78 5.38 5.22
CA GLU A 226 10.22 6.72 5.06
C GLU A 226 10.50 7.24 3.65
N PHE A 227 9.60 8.06 3.14
CA PHE A 227 9.73 8.75 1.85
C PHE A 227 10.04 10.24 2.12
N PRO A 228 11.31 10.64 2.12
CA PRO A 228 11.73 11.98 2.53
C PRO A 228 11.26 13.09 1.58
N ASP A 229 10.99 12.75 0.32
CA ASP A 229 10.50 13.69 -0.70
C ASP A 229 8.98 13.80 -0.74
N ALA A 230 8.27 13.12 0.19
CA ALA A 230 6.85 13.40 0.36
C ALA A 230 6.69 14.88 0.71
N PRO A 231 5.91 15.67 -0.06
CA PRO A 231 5.88 17.10 0.11
C PRO A 231 5.43 17.45 1.53
N ALA A 232 6.27 18.23 2.21
CA ALA A 232 5.85 18.85 3.45
C ALA A 232 4.54 19.60 3.18
N SER A 233 3.53 19.36 4.00
CA SER A 233 2.29 20.14 3.95
C SER A 233 2.64 21.62 4.11
N ILE A 234 2.27 22.42 3.10
CA ILE A 234 2.31 23.88 3.17
C ILE A 234 1.24 24.36 4.11
#